data_4bb301da7b623d59c7131e0cae8f2478
#
_entry.id   4bb301da7b623d59c7131e0cae8f2478
#
_cell.length_a   1.000
_cell.length_b   1.000
_cell.length_c   1.000
_cell.angle_alpha   90.00
_cell.angle_beta   90.00
_cell.angle_gamma   90.00
#
_symmetry.space_group_name_H-M   'P 1'
#
loop_
_entity.id
_entity.type
_entity.pdbx_description
1 polymer ?
#
loop_
_entity_poly.entity_id
_entity_poly.type
_entity_poly.pdbx_seq_one_letter_code
_entity_poly.pdbx_strand_id
1 'polypeptide(L)'
;MTVRLHPTDAQTYWMSAKIPNDQFLLYCFDTDSPAESVREELLRRAEQISDLGMRIVDFPLSLRYPSLRRAPDTTDLVHIRETGRTWRDCLDTVAEAFTDQLDPHRSVWRLHLVGGVTGAPRCDGPALVAILQISHAFGDGRVASSLARRLFGDDRSAPAPIADRTRIGPREFFRRATRAYDLERQLAADTAAGTVPASAPGRPRIRVNVAPAGRTSVRCLVRDRSDFTAPGISVTVGAATAISLALERYLAHHGDPVPPELGAEATLGKHGERRARNHFGNAGVDLRPDITDLAARAHAISESLQARRRRAAHPAAEAQSLASEAVPAVLLHWGVRQFDATAVPDTVTGNTVLSSVARGAADLEVGGGPVRFTAGFPALSPIMGLTHGVHGIGDAVTVSVTSAASAMPDPDVYCSFLDRAIDEVSTALRRSCAR
;
A
#
# COMPACT_ATOMS: atom_id res chain seq x y z
N MET A 1 -15.74 3.27 24.32
CA MET A 1 -16.42 3.50 23.02
C MET A 1 -16.37 2.21 22.22
N THR A 2 -17.47 1.78 21.58
CA THR A 2 -17.51 0.57 20.74
C THR A 2 -17.97 1.03 19.36
N VAL A 3 -17.11 0.83 18.34
CA VAL A 3 -17.40 1.21 16.95
C VAL A 3 -17.43 -0.07 16.10
N ARG A 4 -18.53 -0.31 15.40
CA ARG A 4 -18.64 -1.47 14.51
C ARG A 4 -17.79 -1.25 13.28
N LEU A 5 -17.05 -2.30 12.86
CA LEU A 5 -16.31 -2.26 11.61
C LEU A 5 -17.26 -2.09 10.41
N HIS A 6 -16.80 -1.30 9.45
CA HIS A 6 -17.42 -1.23 8.14
C HIS A 6 -17.27 -2.58 7.42
N PRO A 7 -18.21 -3.04 6.56
CA PRO A 7 -18.09 -4.32 5.86
C PRO A 7 -16.78 -4.47 5.07
N THR A 8 -16.33 -3.41 4.41
CA THR A 8 -15.03 -3.41 3.71
C THR A 8 -13.86 -3.68 4.68
N ASP A 9 -13.86 -3.03 5.85
CA ASP A 9 -12.82 -3.23 6.86
C ASP A 9 -12.91 -4.63 7.51
N ALA A 10 -14.13 -5.12 7.73
CA ALA A 10 -14.36 -6.47 8.22
C ALA A 10 -13.96 -7.55 7.20
N GLN A 11 -14.19 -7.31 5.92
CA GLN A 11 -13.71 -8.20 4.86
C GLN A 11 -12.18 -8.27 4.85
N THR A 12 -11.50 -7.12 4.93
CA THR A 12 -10.04 -7.04 5.03
C THR A 12 -9.54 -7.79 6.27
N TYR A 13 -10.20 -7.60 7.41
CA TYR A 13 -9.91 -8.30 8.66
C TYR A 13 -10.02 -9.83 8.52
N TRP A 14 -11.14 -10.33 7.97
CA TRP A 14 -11.32 -11.77 7.79
C TRP A 14 -10.38 -12.36 6.73
N MET A 15 -10.01 -11.58 5.71
CA MET A 15 -9.03 -11.99 4.71
C MET A 15 -7.62 -12.08 5.27
N SER A 16 -7.26 -11.30 6.30
CA SER A 16 -5.93 -11.35 6.92
C SER A 16 -5.58 -12.71 7.51
N ALA A 17 -6.58 -13.50 7.89
CA ALA A 17 -6.39 -14.88 8.34
C ALA A 17 -5.99 -15.84 7.20
N LYS A 18 -6.17 -15.45 5.93
CA LYS A 18 -5.83 -16.26 4.75
C LYS A 18 -4.62 -15.71 4.01
N ILE A 19 -4.48 -14.40 3.98
CA ILE A 19 -3.40 -13.69 3.29
C ILE A 19 -2.85 -12.64 4.25
N PRO A 20 -1.59 -12.80 4.71
CA PRO A 20 -0.91 -11.78 5.51
C PRO A 20 -0.98 -10.42 4.81
N ASN A 21 -1.46 -9.40 5.50
CA ASN A 21 -1.72 -8.11 4.88
C ASN A 21 -1.42 -6.91 5.79
N ASP A 22 -0.65 -7.10 6.86
CA ASP A 22 -0.20 -5.96 7.65
C ASP A 22 0.56 -4.95 6.80
N GLN A 23 0.35 -3.69 7.08
CA GLN A 23 1.06 -2.59 6.44
C GLN A 23 2.30 -2.23 7.24
N PHE A 24 3.42 -2.05 6.57
CA PHE A 24 4.68 -1.63 7.17
C PHE A 24 5.07 -0.25 6.62
N LEU A 25 5.16 0.74 7.51
CA LEU A 25 5.55 2.10 7.22
C LEU A 25 6.87 2.41 7.92
N LEU A 26 7.90 2.66 7.17
CA LEU A 26 9.21 3.02 7.69
C LEU A 26 9.38 4.55 7.66
N TYR A 27 9.91 5.11 8.72
CA TYR A 27 10.37 6.50 8.84
C TYR A 27 11.79 6.50 9.35
N CYS A 28 12.67 7.23 8.68
CA CYS A 28 14.07 7.39 9.06
C CYS A 28 14.29 8.80 9.62
N PHE A 29 14.79 8.87 10.83
CA PHE A 29 15.08 10.13 11.54
C PHE A 29 16.59 10.28 11.69
N ASP A 30 17.09 11.48 11.45
CA ASP A 30 18.51 11.83 11.58
C ASP A 30 18.79 12.21 13.04
N THR A 31 19.01 11.19 13.86
CA THR A 31 19.29 11.34 15.28
C THR A 31 20.09 10.17 15.82
N ASP A 32 20.95 10.42 16.76
CA ASP A 32 21.70 9.44 17.54
C ASP A 32 21.10 9.19 18.94
N SER A 33 19.88 9.74 19.20
CA SER A 33 19.18 9.56 20.46
C SER A 33 19.01 8.08 20.80
N PRO A 34 19.23 7.68 22.06
CA PRO A 34 19.03 6.30 22.49
C PRO A 34 17.62 5.81 22.21
N ALA A 35 17.48 4.65 21.63
CA ALA A 35 16.18 4.08 21.26
C ALA A 35 15.24 3.90 22.47
N GLU A 36 15.78 3.69 23.67
CA GLU A 36 14.99 3.63 24.92
C GLU A 36 14.29 4.95 25.25
N SER A 37 15.01 6.06 25.16
CA SER A 37 14.44 7.39 25.40
C SER A 37 13.33 7.72 24.39
N VAL A 38 13.57 7.34 23.12
CA VAL A 38 12.58 7.49 22.05
C VAL A 38 11.36 6.58 22.26
N ARG A 39 11.57 5.36 22.74
CA ARG A 39 10.48 4.43 23.09
C ARG A 39 9.55 5.03 24.12
N GLU A 40 10.09 5.60 25.20
CA GLU A 40 9.30 6.25 26.24
C GLU A 40 8.52 7.46 25.71
N GLU A 41 9.14 8.27 24.86
CA GLU A 41 8.49 9.40 24.19
C GLU A 41 7.30 8.94 23.35
N LEU A 42 7.49 7.92 22.49
CA LEU A 42 6.48 7.44 21.57
C LEU A 42 5.34 6.69 22.28
N LEU A 43 5.61 6.00 23.38
CA LEU A 43 4.56 5.42 24.22
C LEU A 43 3.65 6.51 24.80
N ARG A 44 4.23 7.59 25.37
CA ARG A 44 3.44 8.72 25.87
C ARG A 44 2.61 9.40 24.78
N ARG A 45 3.15 9.54 23.55
CA ARG A 45 2.42 10.08 22.40
C ARG A 45 1.28 9.14 21.98
N ALA A 46 1.53 7.84 21.93
CA ALA A 46 0.55 6.83 21.56
C ALA A 46 -0.65 6.78 22.50
N GLU A 47 -0.44 6.96 23.82
CA GLU A 47 -1.51 7.01 24.83
C GLU A 47 -2.52 8.16 24.56
N GLN A 48 -2.07 9.25 23.95
CA GLN A 48 -2.90 10.40 23.60
C GLN A 48 -3.70 10.18 22.29
N ILE A 49 -3.38 9.14 21.53
CA ILE A 49 -4.02 8.82 20.27
C ILE A 49 -5.04 7.68 20.49
N SER A 50 -6.31 8.04 20.66
CA SER A 50 -7.38 7.09 20.97
C SER A 50 -7.46 5.90 20.00
N ASP A 51 -7.15 6.13 18.72
CA ASP A 51 -7.13 5.09 17.69
C ASP A 51 -6.07 4.01 17.96
N LEU A 52 -4.92 4.37 18.53
CA LEU A 52 -3.85 3.44 18.86
C LEU A 52 -4.15 2.60 20.11
N GLY A 53 -5.14 2.99 20.92
CA GLY A 53 -5.63 2.19 22.05
C GLY A 53 -6.74 1.20 21.69
N MET A 54 -6.88 0.78 20.41
CA MET A 54 -8.00 -0.04 19.96
C MET A 54 -7.57 -1.47 19.61
N ARG A 55 -8.53 -2.39 19.70
CA ARG A 55 -8.43 -3.78 19.25
C ARG A 55 -9.73 -4.21 18.55
N ILE A 56 -9.68 -5.26 17.77
CA ILE A 56 -10.86 -5.86 17.13
C ILE A 56 -11.46 -6.92 18.06
N VAL A 57 -12.78 -6.92 18.15
CA VAL A 57 -13.53 -7.93 18.91
C VAL A 57 -14.60 -8.52 18.00
N ASP A 58 -14.56 -9.82 17.84
CA ASP A 58 -15.53 -10.57 17.06
C ASP A 58 -16.88 -10.65 17.75
N PHE A 59 -17.91 -10.87 16.96
CA PHE A 59 -19.23 -11.27 17.43
C PHE A 59 -19.45 -12.78 17.21
N PRO A 60 -20.00 -13.50 18.17
CA PRO A 60 -20.21 -14.95 18.06
C PRO A 60 -20.91 -15.33 16.75
N LEU A 61 -20.44 -16.40 16.10
CA LEU A 61 -20.93 -16.92 14.83
C LEU A 61 -21.01 -15.89 13.70
N SER A 62 -20.30 -14.78 13.82
CA SER A 62 -20.33 -13.64 12.86
C SER A 62 -21.75 -13.13 12.57
N LEU A 63 -22.69 -13.25 13.52
CA LEU A 63 -24.06 -12.72 13.39
C LEU A 63 -24.11 -11.20 13.25
N ARG A 64 -23.02 -10.53 13.59
CA ARG A 64 -22.80 -9.09 13.39
C ARG A 64 -21.34 -8.87 12.96
N TYR A 65 -21.08 -7.73 12.36
CA TYR A 65 -19.72 -7.29 12.05
C TYR A 65 -18.89 -7.12 13.33
N PRO A 66 -17.57 -7.42 13.28
CA PRO A 66 -16.65 -7.16 14.36
C PRO A 66 -16.69 -5.69 14.79
N SER A 67 -16.19 -5.39 15.96
CA SER A 67 -16.15 -4.03 16.50
C SER A 67 -14.77 -3.67 17.01
N LEU A 68 -14.41 -2.37 16.86
CA LEU A 68 -13.28 -1.78 17.55
C LEU A 68 -13.68 -1.47 18.99
N ARG A 69 -12.87 -1.91 19.93
CA ARG A 69 -13.00 -1.65 21.36
C ARG A 69 -11.65 -1.24 21.93
N ARG A 70 -11.66 -0.55 23.06
CA ARG A 70 -10.43 -0.21 23.76
C ARG A 70 -9.66 -1.48 24.14
N ALA A 71 -8.37 -1.50 23.88
CA ALA A 71 -7.46 -2.54 24.33
C ALA A 71 -7.23 -2.42 25.85
N PRO A 72 -7.09 -3.53 26.57
CA PRO A 72 -6.85 -3.48 28.02
C PRO A 72 -5.45 -2.98 28.36
N ASP A 73 -4.47 -3.24 27.50
CA ASP A 73 -3.07 -2.90 27.70
C ASP A 73 -2.43 -2.50 26.36
N THR A 74 -1.62 -1.44 26.39
CA THR A 74 -0.87 -0.91 25.25
C THR A 74 0.61 -0.70 25.55
N THR A 75 1.11 -1.19 26.68
CA THR A 75 2.47 -0.92 27.15
C THR A 75 3.55 -1.63 26.36
N ASP A 76 3.25 -2.80 25.78
CA ASP A 76 4.19 -3.61 25.02
C ASP A 76 3.90 -3.53 23.49
N LEU A 77 3.83 -2.31 22.96
CA LEU A 77 3.59 -2.10 21.53
C LEU A 77 4.75 -1.41 20.82
N VAL A 78 5.75 -0.94 21.56
CA VAL A 78 6.97 -0.33 21.02
C VAL A 78 8.16 -1.20 21.37
N HIS A 79 8.68 -1.90 20.36
CA HIS A 79 9.77 -2.86 20.49
C HIS A 79 11.07 -2.26 19.97
N ILE A 80 12.11 -2.28 20.78
CA ILE A 80 13.46 -2.01 20.29
C ILE A 80 14.00 -3.29 19.68
N ARG A 81 14.50 -3.21 18.47
CA ARG A 81 15.12 -4.32 17.76
C ARG A 81 16.63 -4.19 17.87
N GLU A 82 17.24 -5.14 18.54
CA GLU A 82 18.70 -5.32 18.49
C GLU A 82 19.05 -6.03 17.18
N THR A 83 19.60 -5.30 16.25
CA THR A 83 20.02 -5.84 14.95
C THR A 83 21.45 -5.41 14.65
N GLY A 84 22.04 -5.88 13.53
CA GLY A 84 23.21 -5.25 12.95
C GLY A 84 22.96 -3.75 12.73
N ARG A 85 24.01 -2.96 12.76
CA ARG A 85 23.89 -1.49 12.74
C ARG A 85 23.90 -0.89 11.34
N THR A 86 23.86 -1.70 10.29
CA THR A 86 23.86 -1.17 8.93
C THR A 86 22.44 -0.95 8.41
N TRP A 87 22.29 -0.07 7.45
CA TRP A 87 21.03 0.11 6.73
C TRP A 87 20.49 -1.21 6.15
N ARG A 88 21.40 -2.08 5.68
CA ARG A 88 21.03 -3.40 5.17
C ARG A 88 20.38 -4.28 6.24
N ASP A 89 20.98 -4.33 7.43
CA ASP A 89 20.45 -5.11 8.54
C ASP A 89 19.08 -4.58 8.98
N CYS A 90 18.88 -3.26 8.94
CA CYS A 90 17.57 -2.64 9.21
C CYS A 90 16.50 -3.11 8.21
N LEU A 91 16.80 -3.16 6.91
CA LEU A 91 15.89 -3.68 5.89
C LEU A 91 15.61 -5.18 6.07
N ASP A 92 16.58 -5.96 6.50
CA ASP A 92 16.38 -7.38 6.83
C ASP A 92 15.45 -7.54 8.04
N THR A 93 15.51 -6.66 9.04
CA THR A 93 14.54 -6.60 10.16
C THR A 93 13.11 -6.33 9.67
N VAL A 94 12.93 -5.42 8.70
CA VAL A 94 11.63 -5.20 8.08
C VAL A 94 11.14 -6.48 7.39
N ALA A 95 12.01 -7.16 6.65
CA ALA A 95 11.67 -8.41 5.96
C ALA A 95 11.26 -9.53 6.92
N GLU A 96 11.91 -9.64 8.08
CA GLU A 96 11.57 -10.59 9.14
C GLU A 96 10.20 -10.27 9.75
N ALA A 97 9.88 -8.98 9.94
CA ALA A 97 8.60 -8.56 10.53
C ALA A 97 7.38 -8.97 9.68
N PHE A 98 7.54 -9.23 8.38
CA PHE A 98 6.45 -9.75 7.53
C PHE A 98 5.95 -11.12 7.96
N THR A 99 6.77 -11.91 8.65
CA THR A 99 6.38 -13.23 9.15
C THR A 99 5.63 -13.18 10.49
N ASP A 100 5.68 -12.04 11.19
CA ASP A 100 5.05 -11.81 12.49
C ASP A 100 3.87 -10.84 12.35
N GLN A 101 2.75 -11.36 11.84
CA GLN A 101 1.52 -10.58 11.68
C GLN A 101 0.93 -10.19 13.05
N LEU A 102 0.27 -9.04 13.10
CA LEU A 102 -0.45 -8.60 14.30
C LEU A 102 -1.61 -9.55 14.63
N ASP A 103 -1.82 -9.77 15.93
CA ASP A 103 -3.09 -10.27 16.43
C ASP A 103 -4.04 -9.08 16.70
N PRO A 104 -5.01 -8.81 15.81
CA PRO A 104 -5.91 -7.65 15.96
C PRO A 104 -6.81 -7.74 17.19
N HIS A 105 -6.93 -8.92 17.82
CA HIS A 105 -7.64 -9.09 19.09
C HIS A 105 -6.87 -8.51 20.28
N ARG A 106 -5.57 -8.35 20.14
CA ARG A 106 -4.71 -7.72 21.15
C ARG A 106 -4.47 -6.26 20.84
N SER A 107 -3.97 -5.95 19.64
CA SER A 107 -3.69 -4.61 19.15
C SER A 107 -3.79 -4.54 17.63
N VAL A 108 -4.14 -3.36 17.11
CA VAL A 108 -4.20 -3.09 15.67
C VAL A 108 -2.90 -2.49 15.12
N TRP A 109 -1.89 -2.29 15.97
CA TRP A 109 -0.60 -1.74 15.56
C TRP A 109 0.54 -2.23 16.46
N ARG A 110 1.77 -2.06 15.96
CA ARG A 110 3.04 -2.27 16.67
C ARG A 110 4.08 -1.34 16.05
N LEU A 111 5.04 -0.90 16.83
CA LEU A 111 6.17 -0.11 16.38
C LEU A 111 7.48 -0.83 16.68
N HIS A 112 8.35 -0.93 15.68
CA HIS A 112 9.70 -1.43 15.85
C HIS A 112 10.67 -0.26 15.72
N LEU A 113 11.58 -0.10 16.67
CA LEU A 113 12.63 0.92 16.69
C LEU A 113 13.98 0.25 16.47
N VAL A 114 14.76 0.79 15.54
CA VAL A 114 16.14 0.38 15.27
C VAL A 114 17.01 1.63 15.42
N GLY A 115 17.79 1.69 16.48
CA GLY A 115 18.67 2.82 16.76
C GLY A 115 20.10 2.60 16.24
N GLY A 116 20.83 3.69 16.01
CA GLY A 116 22.24 3.66 15.62
C GLY A 116 22.49 3.08 14.21
N VAL A 117 21.54 3.21 13.30
CA VAL A 117 21.64 2.69 11.93
C VAL A 117 22.62 3.53 11.12
N THR A 118 23.68 2.92 10.64
CA THR A 118 24.70 3.55 9.79
C THR A 118 24.45 3.31 8.31
N GLY A 119 24.79 4.29 7.46
CA GLY A 119 24.59 4.21 6.01
C GLY A 119 23.14 4.34 5.57
N ALA A 120 22.25 4.85 6.43
CA ALA A 120 20.89 5.18 6.04
C ALA A 120 20.92 6.31 5.00
N PRO A 121 20.13 6.22 3.91
CA PRO A 121 20.08 7.27 2.89
C PRO A 121 19.73 8.63 3.50
N ARG A 122 20.37 9.71 2.99
CA ARG A 122 20.16 11.11 3.42
C ARG A 122 20.50 11.40 4.89
N CYS A 123 21.21 10.49 5.57
CA CYS A 123 21.76 10.72 6.90
C CYS A 123 23.29 10.68 6.84
N ASP A 124 23.93 11.69 7.42
CA ASP A 124 25.41 11.76 7.46
C ASP A 124 25.99 11.00 8.66
N GLY A 125 25.15 10.74 9.67
CA GLY A 125 25.50 10.04 10.90
C GLY A 125 24.60 8.83 11.18
N PRO A 126 24.67 8.29 12.39
CA PRO A 126 23.74 7.26 12.84
C PRO A 126 22.29 7.76 12.78
N ALA A 127 21.38 6.90 12.35
CA ALA A 127 19.97 7.20 12.23
C ALA A 127 19.12 6.34 13.18
N LEU A 128 17.94 6.84 13.51
CA LEU A 128 16.88 6.07 14.12
C LEU A 128 15.85 5.70 13.06
N VAL A 129 15.52 4.42 12.95
CA VAL A 129 14.48 3.93 12.06
C VAL A 129 13.29 3.44 12.86
N ALA A 130 12.12 4.01 12.58
CA ALA A 130 10.85 3.62 13.14
C ALA A 130 10.01 2.88 12.10
N ILE A 131 9.63 1.63 12.36
CA ILE A 131 8.84 0.79 11.47
C ILE A 131 7.48 0.56 12.11
N LEU A 132 6.47 1.27 11.61
CA LEU A 132 5.10 1.19 12.08
C LEU A 132 4.38 0.07 11.33
N GLN A 133 4.05 -1.00 12.05
CA GLN A 133 3.22 -2.11 11.58
C GLN A 133 1.77 -1.83 11.97
N ILE A 134 0.85 -1.88 11.00
CA ILE A 134 -0.58 -1.63 11.23
C ILE A 134 -1.39 -2.71 10.52
N SER A 135 -2.35 -3.30 11.22
CA SER A 135 -3.33 -4.20 10.60
C SER A 135 -4.10 -3.47 9.49
N HIS A 136 -4.13 -4.03 8.29
CA HIS A 136 -4.85 -3.45 7.18
C HIS A 136 -6.37 -3.37 7.42
N ALA A 137 -6.89 -4.19 8.34
CA ALA A 137 -8.28 -4.08 8.81
C ALA A 137 -8.56 -2.75 9.52
N PHE A 138 -7.53 -2.09 10.05
CA PHE A 138 -7.66 -0.83 10.77
C PHE A 138 -7.67 0.39 9.85
N GLY A 139 -7.18 0.27 8.63
CA GLY A 139 -7.24 1.33 7.63
C GLY A 139 -6.28 1.16 6.47
N ASP A 140 -6.49 1.95 5.43
CA ASP A 140 -5.61 2.03 4.27
C ASP A 140 -4.35 2.88 4.54
N GLY A 141 -3.48 2.99 3.54
CA GLY A 141 -2.24 3.76 3.63
C GLY A 141 -2.41 5.24 4.00
N ARG A 142 -3.58 5.84 3.75
CA ARG A 142 -3.87 7.23 4.18
C ARG A 142 -4.18 7.28 5.68
N VAL A 143 -4.97 6.33 6.19
CA VAL A 143 -5.23 6.21 7.63
C VAL A 143 -3.93 5.92 8.37
N ALA A 144 -3.14 4.95 7.88
CA ALA A 144 -1.84 4.61 8.44
C ALA A 144 -0.87 5.80 8.45
N SER A 145 -0.81 6.58 7.36
CA SER A 145 0.00 7.81 7.28
C SER A 145 -0.47 8.89 8.24
N SER A 146 -1.78 9.07 8.40
CA SER A 146 -2.33 10.03 9.38
C SER A 146 -1.97 9.63 10.82
N LEU A 147 -2.05 8.34 11.15
CA LEU A 147 -1.62 7.84 12.47
C LEU A 147 -0.13 8.06 12.71
N ALA A 148 0.71 7.78 11.70
CA ALA A 148 2.15 8.02 11.79
C ALA A 148 2.46 9.52 12.01
N ARG A 149 1.77 10.43 11.31
CA ARG A 149 1.94 11.88 11.49
C ARG A 149 1.55 12.34 12.90
N ARG A 150 0.53 11.74 13.49
CA ARG A 150 0.13 12.02 14.88
C ARG A 150 1.10 11.43 15.90
N LEU A 151 1.71 10.29 15.58
CA LEU A 151 2.66 9.61 16.47
C LEU A 151 4.05 10.27 16.43
N PHE A 152 4.52 10.67 15.25
CA PHE A 152 5.87 11.19 15.03
C PHE A 152 5.94 12.73 14.93
N GLY A 153 4.81 13.42 14.90
CA GLY A 153 4.72 14.87 14.80
C GLY A 153 3.79 15.47 15.84
N ASP A 154 3.53 16.76 15.67
CA ASP A 154 2.66 17.53 16.57
C ASP A 154 1.21 17.63 16.09
N ASP A 155 0.87 16.98 14.95
CA ASP A 155 -0.49 16.96 14.43
C ASP A 155 -1.40 16.17 15.38
N ARG A 156 -2.21 16.89 16.13
CA ARG A 156 -3.19 16.31 17.07
C ARG A 156 -4.60 16.27 16.49
N SER A 157 -4.76 16.59 15.22
CA SER A 157 -6.06 16.54 14.57
C SER A 157 -6.62 15.12 14.62
N ALA A 158 -7.83 14.98 15.12
CA ALA A 158 -8.53 13.69 15.04
C ALA A 158 -8.82 13.40 13.57
N PRO A 159 -8.66 12.15 13.10
CA PRO A 159 -9.12 11.77 11.77
C PRO A 159 -10.61 12.10 11.66
N ALA A 160 -11.04 12.52 10.47
CA ALA A 160 -12.45 12.78 10.22
C ALA A 160 -13.30 11.59 10.69
N PRO A 161 -14.36 11.82 11.49
CA PRO A 161 -15.18 10.74 12.01
C PRO A 161 -15.73 9.94 10.82
N ILE A 162 -15.58 8.64 10.87
CA ILE A 162 -16.22 7.74 9.91
C ILE A 162 -17.71 7.71 10.29
N ALA A 163 -18.57 8.01 9.31
CA ALA A 163 -20.00 8.09 9.53
C ALA A 163 -20.54 6.83 10.21
N ASP A 164 -21.32 7.02 11.29
CA ASP A 164 -21.93 5.91 12.01
C ASP A 164 -22.96 5.21 11.09
N ARG A 165 -22.98 3.90 11.13
CA ARG A 165 -23.82 3.11 10.22
C ARG A 165 -25.24 2.99 10.76
N THR A 166 -26.21 3.52 10.03
CA THR A 166 -27.60 3.14 10.18
C THR A 166 -27.79 1.64 9.91
N ARG A 167 -28.63 1.00 10.69
CA ARG A 167 -29.02 -0.40 10.46
C ARG A 167 -29.67 -0.52 9.08
N ILE A 168 -29.08 -1.32 8.19
CA ILE A 168 -29.62 -1.57 6.86
C ILE A 168 -30.59 -2.73 6.96
N GLY A 169 -31.87 -2.46 6.69
CA GLY A 169 -32.92 -3.47 6.64
C GLY A 169 -33.00 -4.18 5.28
N PRO A 170 -33.76 -5.30 5.17
CA PRO A 170 -33.85 -6.06 3.93
C PRO A 170 -34.32 -5.24 2.72
N ARG A 171 -35.29 -4.34 2.89
CA ARG A 171 -35.79 -3.46 1.81
C ARG A 171 -34.65 -2.60 1.23
N GLU A 172 -33.82 -2.03 2.09
CA GLU A 172 -32.68 -1.20 1.68
C GLU A 172 -31.59 -2.02 1.00
N PHE A 173 -31.36 -3.25 1.46
CA PHE A 173 -30.46 -4.20 0.78
C PHE A 173 -30.89 -4.43 -0.67
N PHE A 174 -32.17 -4.82 -0.89
CA PHE A 174 -32.67 -5.06 -2.25
C PHE A 174 -32.64 -3.79 -3.11
N ARG A 175 -33.00 -2.64 -2.55
CA ARG A 175 -32.96 -1.36 -3.27
C ARG A 175 -31.53 -1.03 -3.75
N ARG A 176 -30.52 -1.22 -2.89
CA ARG A 176 -29.12 -0.97 -3.24
C ARG A 176 -28.61 -1.98 -4.27
N ALA A 177 -28.97 -3.25 -4.13
CA ALA A 177 -28.59 -4.28 -5.08
C ALA A 177 -29.19 -4.02 -6.47
N THR A 178 -30.49 -3.65 -6.56
CA THR A 178 -31.13 -3.28 -7.84
C THR A 178 -30.44 -2.07 -8.46
N ARG A 179 -30.20 -1.01 -7.68
CA ARG A 179 -29.50 0.18 -8.19
C ARG A 179 -28.09 -0.15 -8.69
N ALA A 180 -27.34 -0.99 -7.98
CA ALA A 180 -26.01 -1.41 -8.41
C ALA A 180 -26.08 -2.18 -9.73
N TYR A 181 -27.05 -3.08 -9.89
CA TYR A 181 -27.28 -3.83 -11.14
C TYR A 181 -27.62 -2.91 -12.31
N ASP A 182 -28.53 -1.96 -12.12
CA ASP A 182 -28.95 -1.03 -13.19
C ASP A 182 -27.78 -0.15 -13.64
N LEU A 183 -27.01 0.38 -12.69
CA LEU A 183 -25.82 1.20 -13.00
C LEU A 183 -24.67 0.39 -13.60
N GLU A 184 -24.54 -0.89 -13.28
CA GLU A 184 -23.56 -1.77 -13.93
C GLU A 184 -23.95 -2.01 -15.40
N ARG A 185 -25.25 -2.19 -15.70
CA ARG A 185 -25.72 -2.25 -17.09
C ARG A 185 -25.48 -0.95 -17.84
N GLN A 186 -25.67 0.20 -17.19
CA GLN A 186 -25.35 1.48 -17.78
C GLN A 186 -23.82 1.61 -18.04
N LEU A 187 -22.98 1.21 -17.09
CA LEU A 187 -21.53 1.20 -17.27
C LEU A 187 -21.11 0.33 -18.47
N ALA A 188 -21.76 -0.82 -18.66
CA ALA A 188 -21.52 -1.67 -19.83
C ALA A 188 -21.92 -0.98 -21.13
N ALA A 189 -23.10 -0.30 -21.17
CA ALA A 189 -23.53 0.45 -22.34
C ALA A 189 -22.61 1.64 -22.64
N ASP A 190 -22.21 2.41 -21.62
CA ASP A 190 -21.30 3.55 -21.75
C ASP A 190 -19.90 3.11 -22.20
N THR A 191 -19.47 1.92 -21.77
CA THR A 191 -18.21 1.30 -22.22
C THR A 191 -18.30 0.90 -23.71
N ALA A 192 -19.41 0.28 -24.11
CA ALA A 192 -19.64 -0.10 -25.52
C ALA A 192 -19.74 1.14 -26.43
N ALA A 193 -20.31 2.24 -25.93
CA ALA A 193 -20.39 3.52 -26.63
C ALA A 193 -19.05 4.31 -26.64
N GLY A 194 -18.01 3.84 -25.94
CA GLY A 194 -16.71 4.50 -25.85
C GLY A 194 -16.69 5.76 -24.94
N THR A 195 -17.78 6.08 -24.23
CA THR A 195 -17.85 7.23 -23.32
C THR A 195 -17.12 6.98 -22.01
N VAL A 196 -17.05 5.72 -21.58
CA VAL A 196 -16.26 5.27 -20.42
C VAL A 196 -15.19 4.28 -20.90
N PRO A 197 -13.92 4.46 -20.47
CA PRO A 197 -12.85 3.53 -20.84
C PRO A 197 -13.17 2.09 -20.41
N ALA A 198 -12.79 1.10 -21.23
CA ALA A 198 -12.91 -0.30 -20.87
C ALA A 198 -12.10 -0.66 -19.61
N SER A 199 -12.46 -1.75 -18.92
CA SER A 199 -11.62 -2.32 -17.87
C SER A 199 -10.25 -2.73 -18.42
N ALA A 200 -9.23 -2.78 -17.56
CA ALA A 200 -7.96 -3.35 -17.98
C ALA A 200 -8.16 -4.85 -18.33
N PRO A 201 -7.55 -5.35 -19.41
CA PRO A 201 -7.53 -6.78 -19.69
C PRO A 201 -6.72 -7.52 -18.62
N GLY A 202 -6.98 -8.81 -18.46
CA GLY A 202 -6.09 -9.70 -17.73
C GLY A 202 -4.73 -9.79 -18.43
N ARG A 203 -3.66 -9.88 -17.67
CA ARG A 203 -2.28 -9.95 -18.17
C ARG A 203 -1.72 -11.36 -18.06
N PRO A 204 -0.87 -11.78 -19.00
CA PRO A 204 -0.15 -13.04 -18.84
C PRO A 204 0.71 -12.99 -17.55
N ARG A 205 0.81 -14.13 -16.88
CA ARG A 205 1.75 -14.27 -15.76
C ARG A 205 3.18 -14.30 -16.27
N ILE A 206 4.06 -13.66 -15.51
CA ILE A 206 5.50 -13.66 -15.73
C ILE A 206 6.21 -14.30 -14.54
N ARG A 207 7.53 -14.41 -14.56
CA ARG A 207 8.38 -14.97 -13.51
C ARG A 207 7.99 -14.58 -12.09
N VAL A 208 7.62 -13.31 -11.87
CA VAL A 208 7.29 -12.78 -10.54
C VAL A 208 5.86 -13.07 -10.09
N ASN A 209 5.02 -13.63 -10.97
CA ASN A 209 3.63 -13.99 -10.64
C ASN A 209 3.52 -15.45 -10.19
N VAL A 210 4.21 -15.74 -9.09
CA VAL A 210 4.24 -17.04 -8.42
C VAL A 210 3.95 -16.88 -6.94
N ALA A 211 3.56 -17.97 -6.30
CA ALA A 211 3.34 -17.99 -4.85
C ALA A 211 4.63 -17.61 -4.12
N PRO A 212 4.57 -16.64 -3.19
CA PRO A 212 5.72 -16.26 -2.39
C PRO A 212 6.20 -17.45 -1.56
N ALA A 213 7.47 -17.81 -1.72
CA ALA A 213 8.13 -18.86 -0.94
C ALA A 213 9.61 -18.50 -0.71
N GLY A 214 10.17 -19.08 0.34
CA GLY A 214 11.53 -18.78 0.76
C GLY A 214 11.63 -17.42 1.49
N ARG A 215 12.85 -16.89 1.53
CA ARG A 215 13.13 -15.61 2.23
C ARG A 215 12.42 -14.45 1.53
N THR A 216 11.77 -13.60 2.31
CA THR A 216 11.33 -12.28 1.86
C THR A 216 12.51 -11.31 1.88
N SER A 217 12.64 -10.50 0.86
CA SER A 217 13.65 -9.45 0.74
C SER A 217 13.00 -8.09 0.57
N VAL A 218 13.59 -7.10 1.22
CA VAL A 218 13.14 -5.70 1.16
C VAL A 218 14.30 -4.82 0.73
N ARG A 219 14.05 -3.90 -0.20
CA ARG A 219 15.02 -2.89 -0.66
C ARG A 219 14.35 -1.53 -0.78
N CYS A 220 15.15 -0.47 -0.66
CA CYS A 220 14.69 0.91 -0.79
C CYS A 220 15.68 1.71 -1.64
N LEU A 221 15.17 2.42 -2.64
CA LEU A 221 15.87 3.42 -3.42
C LEU A 221 15.29 4.79 -3.07
N VAL A 222 16.05 5.60 -2.36
CA VAL A 222 15.65 6.95 -1.95
C VAL A 222 16.19 7.96 -2.94
N ARG A 223 15.32 8.78 -3.52
CA ARG A 223 15.62 9.74 -4.58
C ARG A 223 14.95 11.08 -4.31
N ASP A 224 15.26 12.07 -5.10
CA ASP A 224 14.55 13.34 -5.10
C ASP A 224 13.24 13.24 -5.87
N ARG A 225 12.23 13.96 -5.43
CA ARG A 225 10.94 14.04 -6.12
C ARG A 225 11.08 14.49 -7.56
N SER A 226 12.03 15.38 -7.84
CA SER A 226 12.34 15.88 -9.18
C SER A 226 12.82 14.79 -10.16
N ASP A 227 13.30 13.64 -9.67
CA ASP A 227 13.72 12.54 -10.53
C ASP A 227 12.53 11.79 -11.16
N PHE A 228 11.33 11.97 -10.61
CA PHE A 228 10.12 11.30 -11.06
C PHE A 228 9.09 12.21 -11.71
N THR A 229 9.29 13.54 -11.70
CA THR A 229 8.26 14.50 -12.10
C THR A 229 8.65 15.33 -13.29
N ALA A 230 7.65 15.62 -14.13
CA ALA A 230 7.69 16.59 -15.22
C ALA A 230 6.30 17.21 -15.37
N PRO A 231 6.10 18.28 -16.16
CA PRO A 231 4.77 18.79 -16.48
C PRO A 231 3.87 17.66 -17.01
N GLY A 232 2.74 17.44 -16.34
CA GLY A 232 1.81 16.34 -16.66
C GLY A 232 2.22 14.95 -16.18
N ILE A 233 3.42 14.77 -15.61
CA ILE A 233 3.92 13.49 -15.10
C ILE A 233 4.04 13.55 -13.57
N SER A 234 3.25 12.74 -12.90
CA SER A 234 3.28 12.60 -11.43
C SER A 234 4.39 11.66 -10.96
N VAL A 235 4.77 11.75 -9.68
CA VAL A 235 5.72 10.80 -9.04
C VAL A 235 5.31 9.33 -9.32
N THR A 236 4.02 9.01 -9.20
CA THR A 236 3.53 7.65 -9.45
C THR A 236 3.81 7.20 -10.88
N VAL A 237 3.63 8.09 -11.86
CA VAL A 237 3.86 7.78 -13.28
C VAL A 237 5.34 7.65 -13.57
N GLY A 238 6.19 8.57 -13.09
CA GLY A 238 7.64 8.47 -13.27
C GLY A 238 8.21 7.19 -12.66
N ALA A 239 7.79 6.85 -11.43
CA ALA A 239 8.18 5.60 -10.78
C ALA A 239 7.66 4.36 -11.55
N ALA A 240 6.42 4.37 -12.04
CA ALA A 240 5.87 3.28 -12.86
C ALA A 240 6.66 3.09 -14.17
N THR A 241 7.13 4.18 -14.78
CA THR A 241 7.98 4.14 -15.99
C THR A 241 9.34 3.49 -15.68
N ALA A 242 9.96 3.84 -14.56
CA ALA A 242 11.22 3.22 -14.13
C ALA A 242 11.03 1.73 -13.78
N ILE A 243 9.95 1.38 -13.09
CA ILE A 243 9.59 -0.02 -12.78
C ILE A 243 9.34 -0.81 -14.07
N SER A 244 8.67 -0.22 -15.07
CA SER A 244 8.48 -0.82 -16.38
C SER A 244 9.81 -1.22 -17.02
N LEU A 245 10.74 -0.27 -17.11
CA LEU A 245 12.07 -0.49 -17.71
C LEU A 245 12.90 -1.48 -16.90
N ALA A 246 12.83 -1.44 -15.57
CA ALA A 246 13.53 -2.38 -14.70
C ALA A 246 13.02 -3.82 -14.85
N LEU A 247 11.69 -4.01 -14.93
CA LEU A 247 11.06 -5.32 -15.16
C LEU A 247 11.43 -5.88 -16.54
N GLU A 248 11.38 -5.04 -17.59
CA GLU A 248 11.83 -5.40 -18.94
C GLU A 248 13.26 -5.94 -18.93
N ARG A 249 14.20 -5.23 -18.27
CA ARG A 249 15.61 -5.64 -18.16
C ARG A 249 15.80 -6.89 -17.32
N TYR A 250 15.03 -7.02 -16.25
CA TYR A 250 15.12 -8.18 -15.38
C TYR A 250 14.63 -9.45 -16.08
N LEU A 251 13.51 -9.36 -16.80
CA LEU A 251 13.02 -10.48 -17.63
C LEU A 251 14.04 -10.87 -18.70
N ALA A 252 14.55 -9.87 -19.43
CA ALA A 252 15.58 -10.11 -20.46
C ALA A 252 16.86 -10.72 -19.88
N HIS A 253 17.31 -10.28 -18.67
CA HIS A 253 18.47 -10.83 -17.97
C HIS A 253 18.32 -12.34 -17.70
N HIS A 254 17.10 -12.79 -17.44
CA HIS A 254 16.79 -14.21 -17.20
C HIS A 254 16.37 -14.98 -18.47
N GLY A 255 16.40 -14.34 -19.64
CA GLY A 255 15.99 -14.96 -20.90
C GLY A 255 14.47 -15.14 -21.04
N ASP A 256 13.68 -14.48 -20.17
CA ASP A 256 12.21 -14.54 -20.24
C ASP A 256 11.69 -13.53 -21.27
N PRO A 257 10.59 -13.85 -21.98
CA PRO A 257 9.95 -12.90 -22.88
C PRO A 257 9.32 -11.74 -22.09
N VAL A 258 9.41 -10.54 -22.67
CA VAL A 258 8.72 -9.35 -22.15
C VAL A 258 7.37 -9.24 -22.84
N PRO A 259 6.25 -9.48 -22.13
CA PRO A 259 4.93 -9.37 -22.74
C PRO A 259 4.60 -7.88 -23.02
N PRO A 260 4.02 -7.55 -24.17
CA PRO A 260 3.60 -6.18 -24.47
C PRO A 260 2.49 -5.69 -23.51
N GLU A 261 1.74 -6.62 -22.90
CA GLU A 261 0.71 -6.36 -21.90
C GLU A 261 1.25 -6.18 -20.50
N LEU A 262 2.57 -6.06 -20.30
CA LEU A 262 3.16 -5.85 -18.98
C LEU A 262 2.43 -4.73 -18.24
N GLY A 263 2.06 -4.95 -16.97
CA GLY A 263 1.28 -4.01 -16.21
C GLY A 263 1.49 -4.08 -14.69
N ALA A 264 1.00 -3.04 -14.03
CA ALA A 264 0.97 -2.96 -12.56
C ALA A 264 -0.47 -2.92 -12.05
N GLU A 265 -0.71 -3.58 -10.92
CA GLU A 265 -1.92 -3.38 -10.13
C GLU A 265 -1.72 -2.14 -9.24
N ALA A 266 -2.31 -1.02 -9.65
CA ALA A 266 -2.20 0.24 -8.93
C ALA A 266 -3.34 0.41 -7.94
N THR A 267 -3.01 0.87 -6.72
CA THR A 267 -4.00 1.27 -5.73
C THR A 267 -4.55 2.66 -6.04
N LEU A 268 -5.86 2.77 -6.19
CA LEU A 268 -6.56 4.02 -6.47
C LEU A 268 -7.50 4.38 -5.32
N GLY A 269 -7.43 5.61 -4.81
CA GLY A 269 -8.42 6.11 -3.86
C GLY A 269 -9.81 6.11 -4.51
N LYS A 270 -10.83 5.65 -3.78
CA LYS A 270 -12.22 5.73 -4.22
C LYS A 270 -12.70 7.18 -4.25
N HIS A 271 -13.65 7.46 -5.12
CA HIS A 271 -14.37 8.73 -5.14
C HIS A 271 -15.46 8.74 -4.06
N GLY A 272 -15.96 9.94 -3.73
CA GLY A 272 -17.05 10.13 -2.79
C GLY A 272 -16.62 10.18 -1.32
N GLU A 273 -17.61 10.11 -0.44
CA GLU A 273 -17.41 10.20 1.01
C GLU A 273 -16.71 8.97 1.57
N ARG A 274 -15.72 9.19 2.42
CA ARG A 274 -15.04 8.09 3.15
C ARG A 274 -15.96 7.53 4.23
N ARG A 275 -16.47 6.32 4.02
CA ARG A 275 -17.33 5.58 4.96
C ARG A 275 -16.62 4.43 5.67
N ALA A 276 -15.49 4.00 5.13
CA ALA A 276 -14.65 2.94 5.66
C ALA A 276 -13.24 3.46 5.95
N ARG A 277 -12.53 2.81 6.82
CA ARG A 277 -11.10 3.04 7.04
C ARG A 277 -10.30 2.64 5.80
N ASN A 278 -10.75 1.62 5.08
CA ASN A 278 -10.24 1.23 3.76
C ASN A 278 -11.11 1.84 2.65
N HIS A 279 -10.58 2.85 1.97
CA HIS A 279 -11.32 3.60 0.95
C HIS A 279 -10.52 3.68 -0.37
N PHE A 280 -10.16 2.52 -0.89
CA PHE A 280 -9.42 2.36 -2.14
C PHE A 280 -9.96 1.19 -2.95
N GLY A 281 -9.52 1.08 -4.19
CA GLY A 281 -9.68 -0.06 -5.07
C GLY A 281 -8.41 -0.28 -5.86
N ASN A 282 -8.29 -1.44 -6.50
CA ASN A 282 -7.17 -1.79 -7.34
C ASN A 282 -7.58 -1.73 -8.82
N ALA A 283 -6.65 -1.31 -9.68
CA ALA A 283 -6.86 -1.29 -11.12
C ALA A 283 -5.57 -1.65 -11.86
N GLY A 284 -5.71 -2.41 -12.95
CA GLY A 284 -4.59 -2.70 -13.83
C GLY A 284 -4.20 -1.47 -14.65
N VAL A 285 -2.93 -1.08 -14.61
CA VAL A 285 -2.34 0.02 -15.36
C VAL A 285 -1.29 -0.55 -16.32
N ASP A 286 -1.34 -0.15 -17.60
CA ASP A 286 -0.40 -0.61 -18.61
C ASP A 286 0.97 0.04 -18.38
N LEU A 287 2.04 -0.75 -18.40
CA LEU A 287 3.42 -0.27 -18.21
C LEU A 287 4.15 0.01 -19.55
N ARG A 288 3.54 -0.33 -20.67
CA ARG A 288 3.93 0.04 -22.05
C ARG A 288 5.42 -0.23 -22.39
N PRO A 289 5.92 -1.46 -22.20
CA PRO A 289 7.29 -1.82 -22.61
C PRO A 289 7.50 -1.70 -24.11
N ASP A 290 6.41 -1.70 -24.91
CA ASP A 290 6.39 -1.51 -26.36
C ASP A 290 6.88 -0.10 -26.80
N ILE A 291 6.89 0.90 -25.91
CA ILE A 291 7.31 2.26 -26.19
C ILE A 291 8.75 2.46 -25.69
N THR A 292 9.70 2.59 -26.63
CA THR A 292 11.13 2.74 -26.29
C THR A 292 11.51 4.14 -25.79
N ASP A 293 10.85 5.20 -26.29
CA ASP A 293 11.03 6.56 -25.76
C ASP A 293 10.40 6.68 -24.38
N LEU A 294 11.22 6.94 -23.36
CA LEU A 294 10.78 6.92 -21.97
C LEU A 294 9.83 8.08 -21.60
N ALA A 295 9.94 9.22 -22.26
CA ALA A 295 9.01 10.32 -22.05
C ALA A 295 7.64 10.00 -22.65
N ALA A 296 7.59 9.44 -23.87
CA ALA A 296 6.37 8.95 -24.49
C ALA A 296 5.74 7.79 -23.69
N ARG A 297 6.57 6.86 -23.16
CA ARG A 297 6.12 5.78 -22.26
C ARG A 297 5.45 6.34 -21.02
N ALA A 298 6.05 7.36 -20.39
CA ALA A 298 5.48 8.00 -19.20
C ALA A 298 4.11 8.65 -19.51
N HIS A 299 3.96 9.33 -20.64
CA HIS A 299 2.67 9.86 -21.07
C HIS A 299 1.63 8.77 -21.28
N ALA A 300 1.98 7.68 -21.96
CA ALA A 300 1.07 6.56 -22.18
C ALA A 300 0.64 5.86 -20.87
N ILE A 301 1.55 5.71 -19.90
CA ILE A 301 1.24 5.23 -18.55
C ILE A 301 0.31 6.20 -17.82
N SER A 302 0.54 7.51 -17.94
CA SER A 302 -0.34 8.55 -17.37
C SER A 302 -1.75 8.45 -17.94
N GLU A 303 -1.89 8.28 -19.25
CA GLU A 303 -3.19 8.09 -19.93
C GLU A 303 -3.90 6.83 -19.46
N SER A 304 -3.17 5.70 -19.35
CA SER A 304 -3.71 4.46 -18.80
C SER A 304 -4.23 4.67 -17.37
N LEU A 305 -3.45 5.29 -16.49
CA LEU A 305 -3.85 5.59 -15.12
C LEU A 305 -5.08 6.51 -15.05
N GLN A 306 -5.13 7.54 -15.89
CA GLN A 306 -6.28 8.45 -15.99
C GLN A 306 -7.53 7.73 -16.49
N ALA A 307 -7.39 6.82 -17.46
CA ALA A 307 -8.49 6.00 -17.96
C ALA A 307 -9.09 5.14 -16.83
N ARG A 308 -8.24 4.52 -15.98
CA ARG A 308 -8.71 3.76 -14.81
C ARG A 308 -9.43 4.65 -13.81
N ARG A 309 -8.92 5.86 -13.55
CA ARG A 309 -9.58 6.85 -12.68
C ARG A 309 -10.94 7.31 -13.21
N ARG A 310 -11.05 7.59 -14.53
CA ARG A 310 -12.34 7.94 -15.14
C ARG A 310 -13.36 6.82 -15.00
N ARG A 311 -12.96 5.55 -15.24
CA ARG A 311 -13.83 4.40 -15.04
C ARG A 311 -14.26 4.24 -13.57
N ALA A 312 -13.33 4.39 -12.62
CA ALA A 312 -13.60 4.30 -11.19
C ALA A 312 -14.50 5.44 -10.67
N ALA A 313 -14.59 6.56 -11.39
CA ALA A 313 -15.48 7.68 -11.07
C ALA A 313 -16.92 7.47 -11.58
N HIS A 314 -17.19 6.41 -12.35
CA HIS A 314 -18.54 6.12 -12.82
C HIS A 314 -19.48 5.78 -11.64
N PRO A 315 -20.76 6.23 -11.64
CA PRO A 315 -21.70 6.00 -10.53
C PRO A 315 -21.90 4.52 -10.14
N ALA A 316 -21.67 3.59 -11.06
CA ALA A 316 -21.72 2.16 -10.77
C ALA A 316 -20.73 1.74 -9.66
N ALA A 317 -19.54 2.33 -9.60
CA ALA A 317 -18.54 1.99 -8.58
C ALA A 317 -19.01 2.36 -7.16
N GLU A 318 -19.65 3.51 -6.99
CA GLU A 318 -20.24 3.90 -5.72
C GLU A 318 -21.45 3.02 -5.37
N ALA A 319 -22.32 2.74 -6.33
CA ALA A 319 -23.49 1.89 -6.13
C ALA A 319 -23.09 0.46 -5.72
N GLN A 320 -22.06 -0.12 -6.34
CA GLN A 320 -21.48 -1.40 -5.95
C GLN A 320 -20.92 -1.36 -4.52
N SER A 321 -20.21 -0.29 -4.15
CA SER A 321 -19.72 -0.12 -2.78
C SER A 321 -20.89 -0.08 -1.78
N LEU A 322 -21.94 0.69 -2.06
CA LEU A 322 -23.13 0.79 -1.22
C LEU A 322 -23.91 -0.52 -1.12
N ALA A 323 -23.98 -1.30 -2.20
CA ALA A 323 -24.61 -2.62 -2.19
C ALA A 323 -23.79 -3.61 -1.33
N SER A 324 -22.45 -3.61 -1.47
CA SER A 324 -21.55 -4.44 -0.66
C SER A 324 -21.65 -4.10 0.83
N GLU A 325 -21.84 -2.82 1.17
CA GLU A 325 -22.05 -2.37 2.55
C GLU A 325 -23.34 -2.94 3.18
N ALA A 326 -24.32 -3.30 2.36
CA ALA A 326 -25.61 -3.81 2.82
C ALA A 326 -25.61 -5.33 3.05
N VAL A 327 -24.56 -6.04 2.63
CA VAL A 327 -24.46 -7.50 2.81
C VAL A 327 -24.46 -7.84 4.32
N PRO A 328 -25.24 -8.82 4.79
CA PRO A 328 -25.17 -9.29 6.16
C PRO A 328 -23.80 -9.89 6.52
N ALA A 329 -23.35 -9.68 7.75
CA ALA A 329 -22.03 -10.12 8.20
C ALA A 329 -21.79 -11.62 7.99
N VAL A 330 -22.81 -12.45 8.29
CA VAL A 330 -22.74 -13.91 8.10
C VAL A 330 -22.44 -14.28 6.64
N LEU A 331 -23.13 -13.63 5.70
CA LEU A 331 -22.96 -13.91 4.27
C LEU A 331 -21.59 -13.43 3.75
N LEU A 332 -21.16 -12.24 4.19
CA LEU A 332 -19.85 -11.74 3.80
C LEU A 332 -18.73 -12.62 4.38
N HIS A 333 -18.82 -13.00 5.64
CA HIS A 333 -17.84 -13.89 6.28
C HIS A 333 -17.82 -15.28 5.61
N TRP A 334 -19.01 -15.82 5.29
CA TRP A 334 -19.11 -17.09 4.56
C TRP A 334 -18.39 -16.97 3.18
N GLY A 335 -18.66 -15.90 2.43
CA GLY A 335 -17.99 -15.65 1.15
C GLY A 335 -16.46 -15.57 1.28
N VAL A 336 -15.94 -14.87 2.31
CA VAL A 336 -14.50 -14.82 2.60
C VAL A 336 -13.95 -16.21 2.92
N ARG A 337 -14.70 -17.05 3.65
CA ARG A 337 -14.28 -18.43 3.96
C ARG A 337 -14.18 -19.31 2.71
N GLN A 338 -14.99 -19.08 1.68
CA GLN A 338 -14.93 -19.81 0.41
C GLN A 338 -13.76 -19.37 -0.48
N PHE A 339 -13.14 -18.21 -0.19
CA PHE A 339 -12.02 -17.75 -0.99
C PHE A 339 -10.85 -18.72 -0.88
N ASP A 340 -10.41 -19.23 -2.01
CA ASP A 340 -9.25 -20.12 -2.14
C ASP A 340 -7.99 -19.27 -2.45
N ALA A 341 -7.14 -19.11 -1.43
CA ALA A 341 -5.88 -18.38 -1.58
C ALA A 341 -4.81 -19.17 -2.38
N THR A 342 -5.05 -20.45 -2.66
CA THR A 342 -4.13 -21.30 -3.44
C THR A 342 -4.50 -21.35 -4.92
N ALA A 343 -5.67 -20.86 -5.29
CA ALA A 343 -6.11 -20.83 -6.68
C ALA A 343 -5.19 -19.95 -7.53
N VAL A 344 -4.71 -20.50 -8.63
CA VAL A 344 -3.80 -19.83 -9.55
C VAL A 344 -4.57 -19.48 -10.83
N PRO A 345 -4.94 -18.21 -11.04
CA PRO A 345 -5.65 -17.79 -12.24
C PRO A 345 -4.71 -17.78 -13.48
N ASP A 346 -5.28 -17.92 -14.66
CA ASP A 346 -4.53 -17.86 -15.93
C ASP A 346 -3.94 -16.47 -16.17
N THR A 347 -4.63 -15.42 -15.72
CA THR A 347 -4.22 -14.03 -15.90
C THR A 347 -4.23 -13.29 -14.57
N VAL A 348 -3.46 -12.21 -14.50
CA VAL A 348 -3.36 -11.31 -13.34
C VAL A 348 -3.82 -9.89 -13.69
N THR A 349 -4.27 -9.11 -12.71
CA THR A 349 -4.62 -7.69 -12.89
C THR A 349 -3.38 -6.85 -13.21
N GLY A 350 -2.25 -7.19 -12.62
CA GLY A 350 -0.93 -6.60 -12.86
C GLY A 350 0.17 -7.59 -12.54
N ASN A 351 1.31 -7.44 -13.17
CA ASN A 351 2.49 -8.30 -12.94
C ASN A 351 3.23 -7.92 -11.66
N THR A 352 2.97 -6.72 -11.14
CA THR A 352 3.44 -6.24 -9.83
C THR A 352 2.38 -5.34 -9.21
N VAL A 353 2.44 -5.13 -7.90
CA VAL A 353 1.64 -4.10 -7.21
C VAL A 353 2.40 -2.78 -7.24
N LEU A 354 1.69 -1.69 -7.44
CA LEU A 354 2.17 -0.32 -7.32
C LEU A 354 1.32 0.44 -6.30
N SER A 355 1.84 0.57 -5.08
CA SER A 355 1.20 1.36 -4.02
C SER A 355 1.90 2.70 -3.86
N SER A 356 1.21 3.80 -4.15
CA SER A 356 1.80 5.15 -4.12
C SER A 356 1.06 6.05 -3.13
N VAL A 357 1.79 6.60 -2.14
CA VAL A 357 1.24 7.45 -1.09
C VAL A 357 2.15 8.64 -0.80
N ALA A 358 1.62 9.86 -0.94
CA ALA A 358 2.26 11.06 -0.41
C ALA A 358 1.93 11.19 1.08
N ARG A 359 2.97 11.30 1.93
CA ARG A 359 2.84 11.35 3.40
C ARG A 359 2.96 12.75 3.99
N GLY A 360 2.93 13.77 3.12
CA GLY A 360 2.92 15.18 3.52
C GLY A 360 4.29 15.82 3.61
N ALA A 361 4.39 16.87 4.39
CA ALA A 361 5.63 17.61 4.62
C ALA A 361 6.63 16.81 5.48
N ALA A 362 7.91 17.09 5.34
CA ALA A 362 8.99 16.51 6.14
C ALA A 362 9.19 17.28 7.45
N ASP A 363 8.10 17.47 8.19
CA ASP A 363 7.99 18.23 9.44
C ASP A 363 7.84 17.32 10.68
N LEU A 364 8.13 16.04 10.52
CA LEU A 364 8.10 15.07 11.63
C LEU A 364 9.45 15.07 12.36
N GLU A 365 9.40 14.92 13.67
CA GLU A 365 10.57 14.90 14.53
C GLU A 365 10.40 13.86 15.65
N VAL A 366 11.45 13.08 15.86
CA VAL A 366 11.51 12.07 16.93
C VAL A 366 12.93 12.04 17.50
N GLY A 367 13.05 12.02 18.83
CA GLY A 367 14.33 12.04 19.52
C GLY A 367 15.19 13.27 19.17
N GLY A 368 14.56 14.43 18.91
CA GLY A 368 15.21 15.67 18.53
C GLY A 368 15.81 15.68 17.11
N GLY A 369 15.52 14.68 16.28
CA GLY A 369 15.98 14.62 14.89
C GLY A 369 14.86 14.64 13.87
N PRO A 370 15.07 15.35 12.72
CA PRO A 370 14.07 15.46 11.67
C PRO A 370 13.95 14.16 10.86
N VAL A 371 12.75 13.94 10.29
CA VAL A 371 12.55 12.87 9.31
C VAL A 371 13.30 13.18 8.01
N ARG A 372 14.04 12.21 7.49
CA ARG A 372 14.78 12.33 6.23
C ARG A 372 14.07 11.71 5.04
N PHE A 373 13.42 10.57 5.25
CA PHE A 373 12.60 9.90 4.24
C PHE A 373 11.63 8.91 4.90
N THR A 374 10.74 8.40 4.09
CA THR A 374 9.79 7.35 4.48
C THR A 374 9.71 6.29 3.39
N ALA A 375 9.42 5.06 3.78
CA ALA A 375 9.11 3.97 2.88
C ALA A 375 7.84 3.25 3.31
N GLY A 376 7.28 2.41 2.44
CA GLY A 376 6.21 1.50 2.78
C GLY A 376 6.30 0.29 1.89
N PHE A 377 5.92 -0.84 2.42
CA PHE A 377 6.16 -2.14 1.82
C PHE A 377 4.83 -2.85 1.59
N PRO A 378 4.27 -2.82 0.37
CA PRO A 378 3.05 -3.57 0.05
C PRO A 378 3.30 -5.07 0.27
N ALA A 379 2.34 -5.74 0.91
CA ALA A 379 2.42 -7.16 1.16
C ALA A 379 2.46 -7.96 -0.16
N LEU A 380 3.13 -9.10 -0.12
CA LEU A 380 3.05 -10.11 -1.17
C LEU A 380 1.68 -10.82 -1.11
N SER A 381 1.23 -11.38 -2.21
CA SER A 381 -0.04 -12.12 -2.28
C SER A 381 0.16 -13.47 -2.97
N PRO A 382 -0.79 -14.40 -2.94
CA PRO A 382 -0.60 -15.77 -3.41
C PRO A 382 -0.06 -15.94 -4.83
N ILE A 383 -0.22 -14.92 -5.69
CA ILE A 383 0.27 -14.94 -7.08
C ILE A 383 1.13 -13.70 -7.39
N MET A 384 1.62 -13.02 -6.35
CA MET A 384 2.36 -11.77 -6.49
C MET A 384 3.61 -11.82 -5.60
N GLY A 385 4.69 -12.34 -6.15
CA GLY A 385 5.97 -12.47 -5.45
C GLY A 385 6.86 -11.23 -5.54
N LEU A 386 6.39 -10.14 -6.17
CA LEU A 386 7.07 -8.84 -6.26
C LEU A 386 6.06 -7.69 -6.13
N THR A 387 6.35 -6.75 -5.24
CA THR A 387 5.54 -5.53 -5.07
C THR A 387 6.42 -4.29 -4.93
N HIS A 388 5.87 -3.12 -5.32
CA HIS A 388 6.54 -1.83 -5.23
C HIS A 388 5.72 -0.83 -4.42
N GLY A 389 6.39 -0.18 -3.47
CA GLY A 389 5.89 1.00 -2.78
C GLY A 389 6.55 2.28 -3.31
N VAL A 390 5.77 3.32 -3.53
CA VAL A 390 6.27 4.65 -3.91
C VAL A 390 5.78 5.66 -2.89
N HIS A 391 6.65 6.03 -1.97
CA HIS A 391 6.26 6.83 -0.81
C HIS A 391 7.06 8.11 -0.73
N GLY A 392 6.37 9.24 -0.67
CA GLY A 392 6.99 10.57 -0.60
C GLY A 392 6.75 11.27 0.73
N ILE A 393 7.76 11.96 1.25
CA ILE A 393 7.66 12.93 2.34
C ILE A 393 8.54 14.13 2.03
N GLY A 394 7.97 15.33 2.02
CA GLY A 394 8.69 16.51 1.52
C GLY A 394 9.13 16.33 0.08
N ASP A 395 10.44 16.48 -0.15
CA ASP A 395 11.11 16.28 -1.43
C ASP A 395 11.69 14.87 -1.61
N ALA A 396 11.73 14.06 -0.56
CA ALA A 396 12.20 12.67 -0.63
C ALA A 396 11.12 11.73 -1.17
N VAL A 397 11.48 10.90 -2.13
CA VAL A 397 10.65 9.80 -2.64
C VAL A 397 11.43 8.50 -2.56
N THR A 398 10.82 7.50 -1.94
CA THR A 398 11.38 6.15 -1.88
C THR A 398 10.60 5.22 -2.78
N VAL A 399 11.31 4.52 -3.66
CA VAL A 399 10.79 3.33 -4.33
C VAL A 399 11.26 2.12 -3.55
N SER A 400 10.32 1.43 -2.89
CA SER A 400 10.60 0.20 -2.16
C SER A 400 10.25 -1.02 -3.00
N VAL A 401 11.03 -2.08 -2.84
CA VAL A 401 10.85 -3.38 -3.49
C VAL A 401 10.67 -4.43 -2.41
N THR A 402 9.57 -5.16 -2.44
CA THR A 402 9.34 -6.34 -1.61
C THR A 402 9.25 -7.55 -2.52
N SER A 403 10.07 -8.57 -2.28
CA SER A 403 10.09 -9.77 -3.12
C SER A 403 10.29 -11.05 -2.31
N ALA A 404 9.76 -12.16 -2.82
CA ALA A 404 10.05 -13.50 -2.31
C ALA A 404 11.15 -14.16 -3.13
N ALA A 405 11.96 -14.99 -2.52
CA ALA A 405 13.06 -15.71 -3.19
C ALA A 405 12.57 -16.60 -4.35
N SER A 406 11.34 -17.14 -4.26
CA SER A 406 10.72 -17.91 -5.34
C SER A 406 10.45 -17.11 -6.62
N ALA A 407 10.22 -15.79 -6.48
CA ALA A 407 9.92 -14.88 -7.59
C ALA A 407 11.15 -14.13 -8.07
N MET A 408 12.05 -13.78 -7.14
CA MET A 408 13.22 -12.95 -7.37
C MET A 408 14.38 -13.41 -6.48
N PRO A 409 15.18 -14.37 -6.94
CA PRO A 409 16.30 -14.90 -6.15
C PRO A 409 17.43 -13.88 -5.95
N ASP A 410 17.53 -12.88 -6.81
CA ASP A 410 18.58 -11.88 -6.91
C ASP A 410 18.04 -10.43 -6.84
N PRO A 411 17.39 -10.03 -5.73
CA PRO A 411 16.72 -8.74 -5.61
C PRO A 411 17.70 -7.55 -5.78
N ASP A 412 18.98 -7.71 -5.51
CA ASP A 412 19.98 -6.66 -5.69
C ASP A 412 20.29 -6.42 -7.17
N VAL A 413 20.22 -7.44 -8.02
CA VAL A 413 20.33 -7.30 -9.49
C VAL A 413 19.15 -6.49 -10.00
N TYR A 414 17.94 -6.86 -9.59
CA TYR A 414 16.74 -6.09 -9.95
C TYR A 414 16.84 -4.63 -9.52
N CYS A 415 17.23 -4.37 -8.26
CA CYS A 415 17.40 -3.02 -7.74
C CYS A 415 18.46 -2.22 -8.50
N SER A 416 19.52 -2.85 -9.01
CA SER A 416 20.51 -2.18 -9.88
C SER A 416 19.92 -1.76 -11.23
N PHE A 417 19.00 -2.55 -11.78
CA PHE A 417 18.26 -2.16 -12.98
C PHE A 417 17.26 -1.03 -12.68
N LEU A 418 16.57 -1.09 -11.55
CA LEU A 418 15.61 -0.06 -11.15
C LEU A 418 16.30 1.28 -10.88
N ASP A 419 17.47 1.26 -10.23
CA ASP A 419 18.25 2.44 -9.92
C ASP A 419 18.67 3.18 -11.21
N ARG A 420 19.25 2.44 -12.16
CA ARG A 420 19.59 2.98 -13.48
C ARG A 420 18.38 3.42 -14.28
N ALA A 421 17.27 2.70 -14.18
CA ALA A 421 16.03 3.07 -14.85
C ALA A 421 15.48 4.40 -14.32
N ILE A 422 15.60 4.68 -13.01
CA ILE A 422 15.21 5.97 -12.44
C ILE A 422 16.05 7.09 -13.05
N ASP A 423 17.38 6.92 -13.15
CA ASP A 423 18.26 7.95 -13.73
C ASP A 423 17.95 8.21 -15.20
N GLU A 424 17.67 7.17 -15.98
CA GLU A 424 17.32 7.29 -17.40
C GLU A 424 15.96 7.98 -17.61
N VAL A 425 14.96 7.60 -16.80
CA VAL A 425 13.62 8.24 -16.82
C VAL A 425 13.74 9.71 -16.41
N SER A 426 14.44 10.02 -15.33
CA SER A 426 14.70 11.40 -14.90
C SER A 426 15.33 12.23 -16.03
N THR A 427 16.34 11.68 -16.69
CA THR A 427 17.01 12.34 -17.81
C THR A 427 16.06 12.58 -19.00
N ALA A 428 15.25 11.57 -19.36
CA ALA A 428 14.29 11.64 -20.46
C ALA A 428 13.21 12.70 -20.17
N LEU A 429 12.66 12.72 -18.96
CA LEU A 429 11.65 13.68 -18.53
C LEU A 429 12.18 15.11 -18.55
N ARG A 430 13.41 15.36 -18.05
CA ARG A 430 14.04 16.69 -18.10
C ARG A 430 14.27 17.18 -19.52
N ARG A 431 14.72 16.32 -20.43
CA ARG A 431 14.89 16.66 -21.85
C ARG A 431 13.59 17.00 -22.56
N SER A 432 12.50 16.33 -22.22
CA SER A 432 11.19 16.63 -22.80
C SER A 432 10.63 18.00 -22.37
N CYS A 433 11.04 18.50 -21.19
CA CYS A 433 10.67 19.84 -20.71
C CYS A 433 11.48 20.97 -21.37
N ALA A 434 12.65 20.66 -21.95
CA ALA A 434 13.54 21.65 -22.57
C ALA A 434 13.24 21.87 -24.07
N ARG A 435 12.34 21.08 -24.64
CA ARG A 435 11.84 21.20 -26.02
C ARG A 435 10.49 21.90 -26.05
#